data_bfcac31c4eff7c4ee0edbca8e88a5365
#
_entry.id   bfcac31c4eff7c4ee0edbca8e88a5365
#
_cell.length_a   1.000
_cell.length_b   1.000
_cell.length_c   1.000
_cell.angle_alpha   90.00
_cell.angle_beta   90.00
_cell.angle_gamma   90.00
#
_symmetry.space_group_name_H-M   'P 1'
#
loop_
_entity.id
_entity.type
_entity.pdbx_description
1 polymer ?
#
loop_
_entity_poly.entity_id
_entity_poly.type
_entity_poly.pdbx_seq_one_letter_code
_entity_poly.pdbx_strand_id
1 'polypeptide(L)'
;PGCTNAMTGMATAFRSESPVLHIGGQGALTQHKMGSLQDLPHVDMMAPITKFSAGVRSTERVADMISMAARECFAGAPGPAYLEIPRDILDREVSIDQAIVPQAGHYRSSINSIGDPADIDKLAELIVKSKKPAMLLGTQVWSSRSHQEAIDLVRALNVPAYFNGAARGVLPPGDPHHFHRTRGDAFKEADLIIIVGTPFDFRMGYGKRLRAEATVVQIDMDYRTVGKNRDISLGIVGHPGTVLSSVLAATTASGDNGATARQEWMAKLRSVEQAKTEKLMPLFTTDKSPISPYRVAWELNEFLTEDTVYIGDGGDVVTISAQAVQPRSPGNWMDPGALGSLGVGTGFALASKLVHPNKEILCYYGDGSFGMTAFDMETANRFGAPYIAVIGNNSAMNQIRFGQITKYGEDRGDTGNLLGDVPFSKFGEMLGGYGEEVTEAGEIAPALQRAREAVQSTGKSAVINIWVDPTEYAPGTKAQTMYK
;
A
#
# COMPACT_ATOMS: atom_id res chain seq x y z
N PRO A 1 11.42 24.12 7.86
CA PRO A 1 10.11 23.46 8.08
C PRO A 1 9.71 22.52 6.93
N GLY A 2 10.10 22.78 5.68
CA GLY A 2 9.76 21.87 4.57
C GLY A 2 10.26 20.43 4.77
N CYS A 3 11.50 20.25 5.25
CA CYS A 3 12.04 18.95 5.57
C CYS A 3 11.26 18.26 6.71
N THR A 4 10.91 19.01 7.76
CA THR A 4 10.15 18.46 8.90
C THR A 4 8.73 18.11 8.51
N ASN A 5 8.07 18.88 7.64
CA ASN A 5 6.74 18.55 7.10
C ASN A 5 6.76 17.25 6.27
N ALA A 6 7.86 16.96 5.58
CA ALA A 6 8.01 15.75 4.78
C ALA A 6 8.30 14.48 5.61
N MET A 7 8.62 14.58 6.89
CA MET A 7 9.07 13.43 7.71
C MET A 7 8.05 12.29 7.75
N THR A 8 6.77 12.57 7.91
CA THR A 8 5.73 11.54 7.89
C THR A 8 5.65 10.84 6.54
N GLY A 9 5.77 11.57 5.43
CA GLY A 9 5.83 11.00 4.08
C GLY A 9 7.06 10.12 3.90
N MET A 10 8.24 10.56 4.38
CA MET A 10 9.48 9.77 4.36
C MET A 10 9.36 8.50 5.20
N ALA A 11 8.78 8.59 6.41
CA ALA A 11 8.53 7.42 7.24
C ALA A 11 7.53 6.45 6.61
N THR A 12 6.50 6.95 5.92
CA THR A 12 5.56 6.14 5.12
C THR A 12 6.30 5.42 4.00
N ALA A 13 7.14 6.13 3.24
CA ALA A 13 7.97 5.54 2.19
C ALA A 13 8.93 4.47 2.73
N PHE A 14 9.56 4.72 3.89
CA PHE A 14 10.44 3.76 4.56
C PHE A 14 9.71 2.47 4.95
N ARG A 15 8.51 2.59 5.55
CA ARG A 15 7.70 1.44 5.97
C ARG A 15 7.03 0.70 4.82
N SER A 16 6.91 1.35 3.66
CA SER A 16 6.31 0.78 2.44
C SER A 16 7.35 0.38 1.39
N GLU A 17 8.64 0.44 1.74
CA GLU A 17 9.75 0.09 0.83
C GLU A 17 9.67 0.87 -0.50
N SER A 18 9.32 2.16 -0.42
CA SER A 18 9.17 3.02 -1.60
C SER A 18 10.45 3.84 -1.82
N PRO A 19 11.07 3.77 -3.01
CA PRO A 19 12.28 4.54 -3.31
C PRO A 19 11.93 6.02 -3.52
N VAL A 20 12.30 6.86 -2.57
CA VAL A 20 12.11 8.32 -2.61
C VAL A 20 13.43 9.00 -2.32
N LEU A 21 13.89 9.86 -3.21
CA LEU A 21 15.01 10.77 -2.94
C LEU A 21 14.45 12.12 -2.51
N HIS A 22 14.58 12.45 -1.23
CA HIS A 22 14.24 13.76 -0.70
C HIS A 22 15.50 14.63 -0.65
N ILE A 23 15.47 15.76 -1.35
CA ILE A 23 16.54 16.76 -1.32
C ILE A 23 16.05 17.96 -0.51
N GLY A 24 16.74 18.24 0.60
CA GLY A 24 16.45 19.35 1.49
C GLY A 24 17.49 20.48 1.39
N GLY A 25 17.06 21.72 1.48
CA GLY A 25 17.95 22.87 1.63
C GLY A 25 18.41 23.06 3.08
N GLN A 26 19.53 23.75 3.27
CA GLN A 26 20.08 24.15 4.56
C GLN A 26 20.73 25.53 4.45
N GLY A 27 20.89 26.22 5.58
CA GLY A 27 21.73 27.41 5.67
C GLY A 27 23.16 27.15 5.16
N ALA A 28 23.89 28.23 4.83
CA ALA A 28 25.26 28.10 4.36
C ALA A 28 26.14 27.34 5.37
N LEU A 29 27.11 26.56 4.89
CA LEU A 29 28.06 25.84 5.76
C LEU A 29 28.81 26.76 6.72
N THR A 30 29.11 27.99 6.30
CA THR A 30 29.73 29.02 7.13
C THR A 30 28.87 29.47 8.31
N GLN A 31 27.56 29.21 8.26
CA GLN A 31 26.58 29.53 9.31
C GLN A 31 26.16 28.30 10.13
N HIS A 32 26.82 27.17 9.93
CA HIS A 32 26.46 25.91 10.61
C HIS A 32 26.49 26.05 12.13
N LYS A 33 25.39 25.74 12.80
CA LYS A 33 25.16 25.87 14.24
C LYS A 33 25.22 27.32 14.78
N MET A 34 25.07 28.31 13.94
CA MET A 34 24.99 29.70 14.34
C MET A 34 23.56 30.20 14.58
N GLY A 35 22.55 29.34 14.39
CA GLY A 35 21.14 29.72 14.52
C GLY A 35 20.64 30.53 13.33
N SER A 36 21.07 30.19 12.13
CA SER A 36 20.54 30.77 10.89
C SER A 36 19.05 30.43 10.72
N LEU A 37 18.36 31.16 9.83
CA LEU A 37 16.94 30.90 9.57
C LEU A 37 16.73 29.42 9.18
N GLN A 38 15.81 28.72 9.89
CA GLN A 38 15.44 27.31 9.66
C GLN A 38 16.59 26.30 9.86
N ASP A 39 17.57 26.67 10.69
CA ASP A 39 18.71 25.79 11.02
C ASP A 39 18.28 24.68 11.98
N LEU A 40 18.18 23.47 11.45
CA LEU A 40 17.89 22.23 12.19
C LEU A 40 18.82 21.11 11.72
N PRO A 41 19.09 20.10 12.54
CA PRO A 41 19.93 18.96 12.17
C PRO A 41 19.15 17.95 11.30
N HIS A 42 18.72 18.36 10.10
CA HIS A 42 17.84 17.56 9.25
C HIS A 42 18.44 16.21 8.87
N VAL A 43 19.75 16.13 8.65
CA VAL A 43 20.45 14.86 8.37
C VAL A 43 20.23 13.85 9.50
N ASP A 44 20.40 14.29 10.75
CA ASP A 44 20.20 13.43 11.92
C ASP A 44 18.72 13.08 12.14
N MET A 45 17.83 14.02 11.87
CA MET A 45 16.37 13.82 11.98
C MET A 45 15.86 12.81 10.95
N MET A 46 16.40 12.80 9.75
CA MET A 46 16.02 11.90 8.66
C MET A 46 16.68 10.52 8.73
N ALA A 47 17.83 10.39 9.40
CA ALA A 47 18.60 9.15 9.45
C ALA A 47 17.80 7.92 9.88
N PRO A 48 16.95 7.93 10.94
CA PRO A 48 16.23 6.74 11.40
C PRO A 48 15.07 6.32 10.47
N ILE A 49 14.65 7.17 9.55
CA ILE A 49 13.52 6.93 8.64
C ILE A 49 13.93 6.89 7.15
N THR A 50 15.23 6.77 6.88
CA THR A 50 15.79 6.65 5.53
C THR A 50 16.85 5.55 5.48
N LYS A 51 17.17 5.08 4.29
CA LYS A 51 18.28 4.14 4.05
C LYS A 51 19.63 4.85 3.97
N PHE A 52 19.59 6.12 3.60
CA PHE A 52 20.76 6.99 3.49
C PHE A 52 20.36 8.41 3.86
N SER A 53 21.16 9.07 4.70
CA SER A 53 20.98 10.46 5.09
C SER A 53 22.31 11.15 5.17
N ALA A 54 22.55 12.17 4.36
CA ALA A 54 23.83 12.87 4.30
C ALA A 54 23.69 14.33 3.87
N GLY A 55 24.70 15.15 4.25
CA GLY A 55 24.85 16.53 3.79
C GLY A 55 25.97 16.64 2.74
N VAL A 56 25.71 17.35 1.65
CA VAL A 56 26.72 17.71 0.65
C VAL A 56 27.63 18.81 1.20
N ARG A 57 28.95 18.64 1.05
CA ARG A 57 29.93 19.58 1.59
C ARG A 57 30.82 20.25 0.55
N SER A 58 30.58 19.95 -0.71
CA SER A 58 31.33 20.49 -1.84
C SER A 58 30.47 20.50 -3.09
N THR A 59 30.51 21.60 -3.84
CA THR A 59 29.74 21.74 -5.09
C THR A 59 30.16 20.71 -6.15
N GLU A 60 31.44 20.38 -6.20
CA GLU A 60 32.00 19.39 -7.12
C GLU A 60 31.42 18.00 -6.91
N ARG A 61 30.86 17.73 -5.72
CA ARG A 61 30.31 16.44 -5.35
C ARG A 61 28.80 16.35 -5.36
N VAL A 62 28.09 17.40 -5.78
CA VAL A 62 26.61 17.39 -5.78
C VAL A 62 26.06 16.22 -6.62
N ALA A 63 26.50 16.08 -7.86
CA ALA A 63 26.01 15.03 -8.76
C ALA A 63 26.41 13.61 -8.30
N ASP A 64 27.61 13.43 -7.76
CA ASP A 64 28.09 12.20 -7.17
C ASP A 64 27.24 11.78 -5.95
N MET A 65 26.95 12.72 -5.04
CA MET A 65 26.14 12.47 -3.86
C MET A 65 24.68 12.15 -4.19
N ILE A 66 24.10 12.81 -5.21
CA ILE A 66 22.77 12.46 -5.73
C ILE A 66 22.77 11.02 -6.27
N SER A 67 23.80 10.67 -7.05
CA SER A 67 23.96 9.30 -7.57
C SER A 67 24.08 8.26 -6.48
N MET A 68 24.84 8.57 -5.42
CA MET A 68 24.97 7.71 -4.23
C MET A 68 23.64 7.53 -3.51
N ALA A 69 22.93 8.62 -3.21
CA ALA A 69 21.62 8.58 -2.56
C ALA A 69 20.59 7.80 -3.39
N ALA A 70 20.57 8.02 -4.71
CA ALA A 70 19.71 7.26 -5.62
C ALA A 70 20.04 5.76 -5.63
N ARG A 71 21.33 5.38 -5.57
CA ARG A 71 21.74 3.97 -5.45
C ARG A 71 21.17 3.35 -4.17
N GLU A 72 21.30 4.04 -3.05
CA GLU A 72 20.80 3.57 -1.76
C GLU A 72 19.27 3.39 -1.75
N CYS A 73 18.52 4.23 -2.49
CA CYS A 73 17.08 4.04 -2.61
C CYS A 73 16.70 2.65 -3.16
N PHE A 74 17.54 2.06 -3.99
CA PHE A 74 17.25 0.80 -4.68
C PHE A 74 18.10 -0.39 -4.21
N ALA A 75 19.06 -0.20 -3.32
CA ALA A 75 19.92 -1.28 -2.83
C ALA A 75 19.11 -2.27 -1.95
N GLY A 76 19.04 -3.55 -2.33
CA GLY A 76 18.20 -4.54 -1.64
C GLY A 76 16.71 -4.18 -1.70
N ALA A 77 15.98 -4.30 -0.59
CA ALA A 77 14.63 -3.77 -0.50
C ALA A 77 14.65 -2.24 -0.68
N PRO A 78 13.81 -1.68 -1.58
CA PRO A 78 13.79 -0.25 -1.83
C PRO A 78 13.42 0.56 -0.59
N GLY A 79 13.74 1.87 -0.62
CA GLY A 79 13.37 2.77 0.46
C GLY A 79 13.87 4.19 0.23
N PRO A 80 13.49 5.14 1.08
CA PRO A 80 13.83 6.54 0.91
C PRO A 80 15.28 6.85 1.27
N ALA A 81 15.83 7.89 0.65
CA ALA A 81 17.10 8.52 0.98
C ALA A 81 16.90 10.04 1.16
N TYR A 82 17.71 10.63 2.01
CA TYR A 82 17.74 12.07 2.25
C TYR A 82 19.10 12.66 1.89
N LEU A 83 19.09 13.78 1.18
CA LEU A 83 20.28 14.54 0.86
C LEU A 83 20.07 16.01 1.19
N GLU A 84 20.90 16.56 2.08
CA GLU A 84 20.91 17.97 2.42
C GLU A 84 21.92 18.71 1.55
N ILE A 85 21.49 19.80 0.90
CA ILE A 85 22.38 20.63 0.09
C ILE A 85 22.37 22.06 0.65
N PRO A 86 23.44 22.51 1.32
CA PRO A 86 23.55 23.87 1.83
C PRO A 86 23.54 24.92 0.71
N ARG A 87 23.05 26.13 1.04
CA ARG A 87 22.86 27.22 0.09
C ARG A 87 24.15 27.60 -0.64
N ASP A 88 25.24 27.78 0.08
CA ASP A 88 26.54 28.15 -0.49
C ASP A 88 27.13 27.09 -1.42
N ILE A 89 26.74 25.81 -1.24
CA ILE A 89 27.08 24.72 -2.16
C ILE A 89 26.26 24.83 -3.45
N LEU A 90 24.98 25.24 -3.37
CA LEU A 90 24.11 25.43 -4.54
C LEU A 90 24.46 26.68 -5.34
N ASP A 91 24.83 27.77 -4.65
CA ASP A 91 25.11 29.07 -5.27
C ASP A 91 26.53 29.14 -5.90
N ARG A 92 27.45 28.24 -5.50
CA ARG A 92 28.83 28.26 -5.99
C ARG A 92 28.95 27.67 -7.38
N GLU A 93 29.59 28.39 -8.29
CA GLU A 93 29.98 27.91 -9.62
C GLU A 93 31.29 27.15 -9.56
N VAL A 94 31.36 26.03 -10.32
CA VAL A 94 32.57 25.22 -10.51
C VAL A 94 32.71 24.83 -11.97
N SER A 95 33.93 24.63 -12.44
CA SER A 95 34.15 24.09 -13.77
C SER A 95 33.67 22.63 -13.86
N ILE A 96 33.09 22.24 -14.98
CA ILE A 96 32.54 20.89 -15.19
C ILE A 96 33.60 19.80 -15.06
N ASP A 97 34.84 20.10 -15.41
CA ASP A 97 35.97 19.19 -15.27
C ASP A 97 36.44 18.99 -13.83
N GLN A 98 36.01 19.85 -12.91
CA GLN A 98 36.23 19.68 -11.48
C GLN A 98 35.07 18.92 -10.82
N ALA A 99 33.91 18.86 -11.45
CA ALA A 99 32.75 18.17 -10.92
C ALA A 99 32.83 16.66 -11.15
N ILE A 100 32.48 15.89 -10.12
CA ILE A 100 32.33 14.44 -10.24
C ILE A 100 30.93 14.15 -10.78
N VAL A 101 30.82 13.98 -12.10
CA VAL A 101 29.53 13.72 -12.76
C VAL A 101 29.46 12.26 -13.18
N PRO A 102 28.69 11.40 -12.45
CA PRO A 102 28.52 10.02 -12.82
C PRO A 102 27.79 9.87 -14.16
N GLN A 103 28.15 8.84 -14.91
CA GLN A 103 27.47 8.54 -16.17
C GLN A 103 26.02 8.11 -15.90
N ALA A 104 25.06 8.66 -16.64
CA ALA A 104 23.66 8.32 -16.54
C ALA A 104 23.43 6.80 -16.74
N GLY A 105 22.60 6.21 -15.89
CA GLY A 105 22.31 4.77 -15.92
C GLY A 105 23.34 3.86 -15.25
N HIS A 106 24.52 4.37 -14.87
CA HIS A 106 25.60 3.56 -14.27
C HIS A 106 25.68 3.68 -12.74
N TYR A 107 24.71 4.28 -12.10
CA TYR A 107 24.72 4.51 -10.67
C TYR A 107 24.43 3.26 -9.81
N ARG A 108 23.90 2.19 -10.41
CA ARG A 108 23.62 0.91 -9.74
C ARG A 108 23.75 -0.27 -10.70
N SER A 109 23.86 -1.49 -10.13
CA SER A 109 23.73 -2.73 -10.91
C SER A 109 22.30 -2.88 -11.42
N SER A 110 22.16 -3.39 -12.66
CA SER A 110 20.90 -3.86 -13.24
C SER A 110 20.63 -5.35 -12.95
N ILE A 111 21.57 -6.05 -12.29
CA ILE A 111 21.46 -7.49 -12.00
C ILE A 111 20.62 -7.68 -10.73
N ASN A 112 19.62 -8.54 -10.82
CA ASN A 112 18.79 -8.95 -9.70
C ASN A 112 19.37 -10.20 -9.02
N SER A 113 19.35 -10.25 -7.68
CA SER A 113 19.78 -11.41 -6.92
C SER A 113 18.79 -12.56 -7.10
N ILE A 114 19.31 -13.76 -7.37
CA ILE A 114 18.51 -14.98 -7.52
C ILE A 114 18.34 -15.74 -6.20
N GLY A 115 19.11 -15.42 -5.16
CA GLY A 115 19.24 -16.24 -3.97
C GLY A 115 20.25 -17.39 -4.16
N ASP A 116 20.30 -18.31 -3.21
CA ASP A 116 21.13 -19.51 -3.33
C ASP A 116 20.43 -20.56 -4.20
N PRO A 117 21.08 -21.12 -5.24
CA PRO A 117 20.51 -22.16 -6.07
C PRO A 117 20.05 -23.40 -5.30
N ALA A 118 20.76 -23.78 -4.23
CA ALA A 118 20.38 -24.91 -3.38
C ALA A 118 19.05 -24.65 -2.65
N ASP A 119 18.77 -23.41 -2.24
CA ASP A 119 17.50 -23.03 -1.63
C ASP A 119 16.36 -22.98 -2.66
N ILE A 120 16.65 -22.63 -3.91
CA ILE A 120 15.69 -22.71 -5.03
C ILE A 120 15.28 -24.16 -5.27
N ASP A 121 16.25 -25.08 -5.38
CA ASP A 121 15.98 -26.50 -5.58
C ASP A 121 15.19 -27.09 -4.41
N LYS A 122 15.56 -26.73 -3.19
CA LYS A 122 14.83 -27.15 -1.98
C LYS A 122 13.39 -26.64 -1.96
N LEU A 123 13.14 -25.39 -2.37
CA LEU A 123 11.78 -24.87 -2.49
C LEU A 123 10.98 -25.64 -3.56
N ALA A 124 11.59 -25.91 -4.71
CA ALA A 124 10.97 -26.71 -5.77
C ALA A 124 10.57 -28.11 -5.26
N GLU A 125 11.46 -28.78 -4.52
CA GLU A 125 11.14 -30.07 -3.88
C GLU A 125 9.98 -29.98 -2.88
N LEU A 126 9.95 -28.94 -2.06
CA LEU A 126 8.86 -28.71 -1.10
C LEU A 126 7.51 -28.51 -1.81
N ILE A 127 7.51 -27.78 -2.93
CA ILE A 127 6.31 -27.57 -3.75
C ILE A 127 5.81 -28.90 -4.35
N VAL A 128 6.71 -29.69 -4.93
CA VAL A 128 6.35 -31.01 -5.52
C VAL A 128 5.75 -31.94 -4.48
N LYS A 129 6.27 -31.95 -3.27
CA LYS A 129 5.79 -32.78 -2.15
C LYS A 129 4.48 -32.27 -1.52
N SER A 130 4.17 -31.01 -1.67
CA SER A 130 3.01 -30.37 -1.02
C SER A 130 1.69 -30.73 -1.71
N LYS A 131 0.70 -31.09 -0.89
CA LYS A 131 -0.68 -31.38 -1.32
C LYS A 131 -1.62 -30.19 -1.07
N LYS A 132 -1.28 -29.35 -0.10
CA LYS A 132 -2.09 -28.18 0.32
C LYS A 132 -1.24 -26.93 0.42
N PRO A 133 -0.59 -26.50 -0.67
CA PRO A 133 0.18 -25.27 -0.65
C PRO A 133 -0.72 -24.04 -0.53
N ALA A 134 -0.19 -22.95 0.02
CA ALA A 134 -0.81 -21.63 -0.03
C ALA A 134 0.27 -20.57 -0.26
N MET A 135 -0.01 -19.58 -1.12
CA MET A 135 0.92 -18.52 -1.44
C MET A 135 0.34 -17.16 -1.05
N LEU A 136 1.14 -16.35 -0.34
CA LEU A 136 0.84 -14.95 -0.09
C LEU A 136 1.83 -14.06 -0.83
N LEU A 137 1.30 -13.22 -1.72
CA LEU A 137 2.04 -12.25 -2.50
C LEU A 137 1.92 -10.86 -1.84
N GLY A 138 3.04 -10.22 -1.54
CA GLY A 138 3.12 -8.95 -0.86
C GLY A 138 3.65 -7.81 -1.72
N THR A 139 3.84 -6.66 -1.10
CA THR A 139 4.21 -5.40 -1.75
C THR A 139 5.43 -5.52 -2.66
N GLN A 140 6.43 -6.34 -2.31
CA GLN A 140 7.64 -6.48 -3.14
C GLN A 140 7.36 -7.11 -4.50
N VAL A 141 6.30 -7.92 -4.66
CA VAL A 141 5.91 -8.44 -5.99
C VAL A 141 5.56 -7.29 -6.95
N TRP A 142 4.92 -6.24 -6.43
CA TRP A 142 4.64 -5.03 -7.21
C TRP A 142 5.88 -4.15 -7.37
N SER A 143 6.54 -3.77 -6.27
CA SER A 143 7.66 -2.82 -6.28
C SER A 143 8.87 -3.33 -7.06
N SER A 144 9.07 -4.64 -7.15
CA SER A 144 10.09 -5.29 -7.97
C SER A 144 9.63 -5.59 -9.42
N ARG A 145 8.37 -5.24 -9.77
CA ARG A 145 7.76 -5.54 -11.08
C ARG A 145 7.70 -7.03 -11.42
N SER A 146 7.53 -7.87 -10.40
CA SER A 146 7.55 -9.34 -10.50
C SER A 146 6.15 -9.95 -10.59
N HIS A 147 5.16 -9.16 -11.00
CA HIS A 147 3.76 -9.62 -11.05
C HIS A 147 3.55 -10.72 -12.10
N GLN A 148 4.21 -10.64 -13.26
CA GLN A 148 4.05 -11.67 -14.29
C GLN A 148 4.62 -13.01 -13.85
N GLU A 149 5.83 -13.03 -13.29
CA GLU A 149 6.47 -14.23 -12.78
C GLU A 149 5.67 -14.89 -11.64
N ALA A 150 5.03 -14.06 -10.81
CA ALA A 150 4.14 -14.55 -9.76
C ALA A 150 2.86 -15.18 -10.35
N ILE A 151 2.26 -14.58 -11.38
CA ILE A 151 1.11 -15.13 -12.10
C ILE A 151 1.46 -16.46 -12.75
N ASP A 152 2.59 -16.53 -13.46
CA ASP A 152 3.04 -17.72 -14.18
C ASP A 152 3.28 -18.87 -13.22
N LEU A 153 3.96 -18.62 -12.09
CA LEU A 153 4.20 -19.65 -11.07
C LEU A 153 2.87 -20.15 -10.47
N VAL A 154 2.00 -19.25 -10.04
CA VAL A 154 0.72 -19.58 -9.40
C VAL A 154 -0.14 -20.46 -10.31
N ARG A 155 -0.24 -20.10 -11.58
CA ARG A 155 -1.04 -20.83 -12.58
C ARG A 155 -0.41 -22.19 -12.94
N ALA A 156 0.88 -22.21 -13.22
CA ALA A 156 1.58 -23.44 -13.59
C ALA A 156 1.53 -24.48 -12.48
N LEU A 157 1.66 -24.04 -11.22
CA LEU A 157 1.68 -24.94 -10.07
C LEU A 157 0.29 -25.21 -9.47
N ASN A 158 -0.76 -24.57 -9.96
CA ASN A 158 -2.13 -24.67 -9.46
C ASN A 158 -2.20 -24.42 -7.93
N VAL A 159 -1.72 -23.26 -7.49
CA VAL A 159 -1.64 -22.88 -6.07
C VAL A 159 -2.61 -21.74 -5.75
N PRO A 160 -3.36 -21.78 -4.63
CA PRO A 160 -4.20 -20.65 -4.22
C PRO A 160 -3.33 -19.45 -3.81
N ALA A 161 -3.60 -18.30 -4.41
CA ALA A 161 -2.88 -17.06 -4.17
C ALA A 161 -3.72 -16.07 -3.37
N TYR A 162 -3.09 -15.48 -2.38
CA TYR A 162 -3.60 -14.41 -1.53
C TYR A 162 -2.73 -13.16 -1.69
N PHE A 163 -3.30 -11.98 -1.50
CA PHE A 163 -2.63 -10.72 -1.77
C PHE A 163 -2.61 -9.80 -0.55
N ASN A 164 -1.49 -9.09 -0.37
CA ASN A 164 -1.33 -8.11 0.69
C ASN A 164 -0.66 -6.83 0.14
N GLY A 165 -1.06 -5.66 0.67
CA GLY A 165 -0.51 -4.38 0.23
C GLY A 165 -0.65 -4.17 -1.27
N ALA A 166 0.40 -3.66 -1.91
CA ALA A 166 0.41 -3.31 -3.33
C ALA A 166 0.35 -4.51 -4.32
N ALA A 167 0.43 -5.76 -3.82
CA ALA A 167 0.18 -6.93 -4.66
C ALA A 167 -1.31 -7.18 -4.97
N ARG A 168 -2.23 -6.46 -4.31
CA ARG A 168 -3.66 -6.54 -4.66
C ARG A 168 -3.85 -6.14 -6.13
N GLY A 169 -4.60 -6.93 -6.87
CA GLY A 169 -4.82 -6.75 -8.32
C GLY A 169 -3.80 -7.47 -9.21
N VAL A 170 -2.79 -8.15 -8.66
CA VAL A 170 -1.88 -9.00 -9.46
C VAL A 170 -2.63 -10.09 -10.20
N LEU A 171 -3.59 -10.74 -9.57
CA LEU A 171 -4.61 -11.52 -10.25
C LEU A 171 -5.95 -10.79 -10.19
N PRO A 172 -6.68 -10.70 -11.30
CA PRO A 172 -7.97 -10.03 -11.32
C PRO A 172 -9.03 -10.84 -10.55
N PRO A 173 -10.12 -10.20 -10.11
CA PRO A 173 -11.29 -10.92 -9.61
C PRO A 173 -11.80 -11.91 -10.66
N GLY A 174 -12.17 -13.11 -10.21
CA GLY A 174 -12.63 -14.18 -11.10
C GLY A 174 -11.53 -15.10 -11.63
N ASP A 175 -10.24 -14.77 -11.50
CA ASP A 175 -9.16 -15.73 -11.78
C ASP A 175 -9.31 -16.94 -10.84
N PRO A 176 -9.21 -18.19 -11.37
CA PRO A 176 -9.39 -19.40 -10.56
C PRO A 176 -8.38 -19.55 -9.43
N HIS A 177 -7.25 -18.86 -9.48
CA HIS A 177 -6.21 -18.90 -8.44
C HIS A 177 -6.30 -17.72 -7.46
N HIS A 178 -7.13 -16.72 -7.74
CA HIS A 178 -7.38 -15.59 -6.84
C HIS A 178 -8.31 -15.98 -5.69
N PHE A 179 -7.82 -15.88 -4.45
CA PHE A 179 -8.59 -16.08 -3.23
C PHE A 179 -8.53 -14.84 -2.36
N HIS A 180 -9.66 -14.44 -1.82
CA HIS A 180 -9.78 -13.21 -1.06
C HIS A 180 -10.12 -13.46 0.42
N ARG A 181 -11.07 -14.37 0.70
CA ARG A 181 -11.68 -14.54 2.02
C ARG A 181 -11.17 -15.75 2.79
N THR A 182 -10.57 -16.72 2.12
CA THR A 182 -10.14 -18.01 2.71
C THR A 182 -8.69 -18.04 3.18
N ARG A 183 -7.97 -16.89 3.19
CA ARG A 183 -6.57 -16.85 3.63
C ARG A 183 -6.37 -17.47 5.02
N GLY A 184 -7.25 -17.13 5.98
CA GLY A 184 -7.17 -17.67 7.33
C GLY A 184 -7.43 -19.17 7.41
N ASP A 185 -8.33 -19.70 6.57
CA ASP A 185 -8.64 -21.13 6.50
C ASP A 185 -7.47 -21.89 5.85
N ALA A 186 -6.98 -21.35 4.72
CA ALA A 186 -5.82 -21.95 4.05
C ALA A 186 -4.60 -22.02 4.97
N PHE A 187 -4.27 -20.98 5.69
CA PHE A 187 -3.10 -20.93 6.58
C PHE A 187 -3.22 -21.84 7.81
N LYS A 188 -4.43 -22.22 8.19
CA LYS A 188 -4.66 -23.21 9.25
C LYS A 188 -4.51 -24.65 8.79
N GLU A 189 -4.70 -24.94 7.49
CA GLU A 189 -4.69 -26.30 6.95
C GLU A 189 -3.51 -26.58 6.02
N ALA A 190 -2.87 -25.55 5.47
CA ALA A 190 -1.76 -25.72 4.52
C ALA A 190 -0.61 -26.53 5.11
N ASP A 191 -0.02 -27.39 4.31
CA ASP A 191 1.22 -28.10 4.61
C ASP A 191 2.46 -27.30 4.21
N LEU A 192 2.33 -26.44 3.20
CA LEU A 192 3.34 -25.49 2.74
C LEU A 192 2.74 -24.09 2.59
N ILE A 193 3.39 -23.10 3.22
CA ILE A 193 3.01 -21.69 3.11
C ILE A 193 4.19 -20.91 2.56
N ILE A 194 4.01 -20.30 1.39
CA ILE A 194 5.03 -19.48 0.72
C ILE A 194 4.65 -18.02 0.83
N ILE A 195 5.50 -17.23 1.48
CA ILE A 195 5.31 -15.78 1.69
C ILE A 195 6.32 -15.05 0.82
N VAL A 196 5.84 -14.20 -0.09
CA VAL A 196 6.69 -13.46 -1.04
C VAL A 196 6.56 -11.96 -0.80
N GLY A 197 7.64 -11.31 -0.39
CA GLY A 197 7.72 -9.85 -0.29
C GLY A 197 6.74 -9.22 0.70
N THR A 198 6.53 -9.88 1.85
CA THR A 198 5.71 -9.34 2.94
C THR A 198 6.29 -9.76 4.30
N PRO A 199 6.47 -8.84 5.25
CA PRO A 199 6.99 -9.16 6.57
C PRO A 199 5.93 -9.80 7.47
N PHE A 200 6.36 -10.56 8.49
CA PHE A 200 5.49 -11.02 9.58
C PHE A 200 5.25 -9.89 10.60
N ASP A 201 4.65 -8.81 10.18
CA ASP A 201 4.25 -7.70 11.05
C ASP A 201 2.81 -7.84 11.58
N PHE A 202 2.25 -6.77 12.15
CA PHE A 202 0.89 -6.77 12.72
C PHE A 202 -0.18 -7.21 11.71
N ARG A 203 -0.03 -6.91 10.42
CA ARG A 203 -0.97 -7.30 9.35
C ARG A 203 -1.05 -8.82 9.17
N MET A 204 0.03 -9.50 9.53
CA MET A 204 0.14 -10.97 9.53
C MET A 204 -0.02 -11.58 10.93
N GLY A 205 -0.40 -10.77 11.93
CA GLY A 205 -0.45 -11.21 13.32
C GLY A 205 0.91 -11.73 13.81
N TYR A 206 1.99 -11.11 13.36
CA TYR A 206 3.38 -11.49 13.66
C TYR A 206 3.70 -12.97 13.31
N GLY A 207 3.03 -13.52 12.32
CA GLY A 207 3.17 -14.93 11.91
C GLY A 207 2.49 -15.96 12.84
N LYS A 208 1.85 -15.53 13.94
CA LYS A 208 1.22 -16.43 14.92
C LYS A 208 -0.04 -17.14 14.41
N ARG A 209 -0.62 -16.65 13.30
CA ARG A 209 -1.87 -17.21 12.73
C ARG A 209 -1.62 -18.33 11.74
N LEU A 210 -0.37 -18.61 11.39
CA LEU A 210 -0.01 -19.72 10.54
C LEU A 210 0.00 -21.01 11.37
N ARG A 211 -0.37 -22.14 10.75
CA ARG A 211 -0.29 -23.47 11.37
C ARG A 211 1.14 -23.72 11.90
N ALA A 212 1.25 -24.28 13.12
CA ALA A 212 2.55 -24.50 13.76
C ALA A 212 3.40 -25.51 12.99
N GLU A 213 2.77 -26.58 12.47
CA GLU A 213 3.42 -27.70 11.78
C GLU A 213 3.60 -27.44 10.27
N ALA A 214 3.13 -26.31 9.75
CA ALA A 214 3.31 -26.00 8.32
C ALA A 214 4.77 -25.72 8.01
N THR A 215 5.24 -26.20 6.86
CA THR A 215 6.49 -25.74 6.27
C THR A 215 6.28 -24.30 5.79
N VAL A 216 7.02 -23.36 6.36
CA VAL A 216 6.93 -21.94 6.03
C VAL A 216 8.17 -21.50 5.27
N VAL A 217 7.97 -20.96 4.07
CA VAL A 217 9.02 -20.38 3.24
C VAL A 217 8.80 -18.90 3.10
N GLN A 218 9.85 -18.10 3.29
CA GLN A 218 9.80 -16.66 3.10
C GLN A 218 10.83 -16.21 2.05
N ILE A 219 10.34 -15.49 1.04
CA ILE A 219 11.14 -14.88 -0.02
C ILE A 219 11.07 -13.36 0.18
N ASP A 220 12.20 -12.70 0.35
CA ASP A 220 12.25 -11.26 0.61
C ASP A 220 13.54 -10.65 0.03
N MET A 221 13.50 -9.37 -0.31
CA MET A 221 14.69 -8.64 -0.76
C MET A 221 15.57 -8.17 0.40
N ASP A 222 15.06 -8.13 1.63
CA ASP A 222 15.77 -7.74 2.84
C ASP A 222 16.00 -8.93 3.78
N TYR A 223 17.26 -9.33 3.94
CA TYR A 223 17.64 -10.41 4.84
C TYR A 223 17.23 -10.18 6.31
N ARG A 224 17.04 -8.92 6.75
CA ARG A 224 16.59 -8.56 8.09
C ARG A 224 15.12 -8.87 8.34
N THR A 225 14.34 -9.05 7.28
CA THR A 225 12.92 -9.38 7.30
C THR A 225 12.69 -10.88 7.36
N VAL A 226 13.59 -11.67 6.75
CA VAL A 226 13.50 -13.12 6.69
C VAL A 226 13.60 -13.73 8.09
N GLY A 227 12.58 -14.51 8.50
CA GLY A 227 12.52 -15.17 9.82
C GLY A 227 12.21 -14.22 10.99
N LYS A 228 11.95 -12.94 10.74
CA LYS A 228 11.61 -11.99 11.80
C LYS A 228 10.23 -12.30 12.40
N ASN A 229 10.15 -12.35 13.71
CA ASN A 229 8.92 -12.60 14.50
C ASN A 229 8.38 -14.04 14.45
N ARG A 230 8.87 -14.90 13.58
CA ARG A 230 8.50 -16.30 13.49
C ARG A 230 9.63 -17.11 12.85
N ASP A 231 9.91 -18.30 13.41
CA ASP A 231 10.79 -19.27 12.79
C ASP A 231 10.20 -19.75 11.47
N ILE A 232 11.05 -19.97 10.48
CA ILE A 232 10.71 -20.42 9.14
C ILE A 232 11.52 -21.66 8.78
N SER A 233 10.99 -22.45 7.85
CA SER A 233 11.65 -23.67 7.38
C SER A 233 12.71 -23.38 6.31
N LEU A 234 12.50 -22.33 5.52
CA LEU A 234 13.39 -21.87 4.45
C LEU A 234 13.24 -20.38 4.23
N GLY A 235 14.37 -19.65 4.18
CA GLY A 235 14.44 -18.24 3.84
C GLY A 235 15.25 -18.02 2.57
N ILE A 236 14.70 -17.30 1.61
CA ILE A 236 15.40 -16.97 0.36
C ILE A 236 15.49 -15.45 0.27
N VAL A 237 16.72 -14.94 0.25
CA VAL A 237 16.99 -13.52 0.03
C VAL A 237 17.28 -13.29 -1.44
N GLY A 238 16.34 -12.65 -2.13
CA GLY A 238 16.47 -12.43 -3.57
C GLY A 238 15.36 -11.57 -4.15
N HIS A 239 15.55 -11.20 -5.41
CA HIS A 239 14.53 -10.46 -6.16
C HIS A 239 13.35 -11.39 -6.48
N PRO A 240 12.11 -11.05 -6.10
CA PRO A 240 10.96 -11.93 -6.26
C PRO A 240 10.83 -12.54 -7.66
N GLY A 241 10.94 -11.75 -8.72
CA GLY A 241 10.79 -12.24 -10.10
C GLY A 241 11.84 -13.30 -10.48
N THR A 242 13.12 -13.06 -10.16
CA THR A 242 14.18 -14.02 -10.47
C THR A 242 14.05 -15.31 -9.64
N VAL A 243 13.68 -15.18 -8.37
CA VAL A 243 13.45 -16.35 -7.51
C VAL A 243 12.26 -17.16 -8.02
N LEU A 244 11.11 -16.52 -8.28
CA LEU A 244 9.89 -17.21 -8.73
C LEU A 244 10.06 -17.88 -10.09
N SER A 245 10.74 -17.25 -11.05
CA SER A 245 11.06 -17.84 -12.35
C SER A 245 11.97 -19.07 -12.21
N SER A 246 12.98 -18.99 -11.33
CA SER A 246 13.91 -20.10 -11.10
C SER A 246 13.22 -21.27 -10.41
N VAL A 247 12.36 -21.00 -9.43
CA VAL A 247 11.53 -22.02 -8.77
C VAL A 247 10.60 -22.71 -9.78
N LEU A 248 9.96 -21.94 -10.67
CA LEU A 248 9.12 -22.50 -11.72
C LEU A 248 9.91 -23.44 -12.65
N ALA A 249 11.09 -23.01 -13.09
CA ALA A 249 11.97 -23.82 -13.95
C ALA A 249 12.40 -25.12 -13.26
N ALA A 250 12.84 -25.04 -11.99
CA ALA A 250 13.26 -26.22 -11.20
C ALA A 250 12.10 -27.19 -10.95
N THR A 251 10.91 -26.69 -10.63
CA THR A 251 9.71 -27.51 -10.41
C THR A 251 9.27 -28.20 -11.70
N THR A 252 9.30 -27.50 -12.83
CA THR A 252 8.97 -28.07 -14.15
C THR A 252 9.95 -29.17 -14.54
N ALA A 253 11.25 -28.99 -14.32
CA ALA A 253 12.29 -29.98 -14.59
C ALA A 253 12.12 -31.24 -13.74
N SER A 254 11.59 -31.11 -12.52
CA SER A 254 11.30 -32.24 -11.62
C SER A 254 10.07 -33.06 -12.00
N GLY A 255 9.30 -32.64 -13.03
CA GLY A 255 8.08 -33.32 -13.46
C GLY A 255 6.97 -33.27 -12.42
N ASP A 256 6.61 -32.07 -11.97
CA ASP A 256 5.58 -31.85 -10.94
C ASP A 256 4.23 -32.49 -11.32
N ASN A 257 3.89 -33.57 -10.70
CA ASN A 257 2.60 -34.28 -10.83
C ASN A 257 1.60 -33.84 -9.74
N GLY A 258 1.94 -32.84 -8.89
CA GLY A 258 1.11 -32.39 -7.77
C GLY A 258 -0.16 -31.64 -8.18
N ALA A 259 -0.32 -31.27 -9.44
CA ALA A 259 -1.46 -30.50 -9.93
C ALA A 259 -2.82 -31.15 -9.60
N THR A 260 -2.95 -32.49 -9.71
CA THR A 260 -4.19 -33.23 -9.40
C THR A 260 -4.53 -33.18 -7.91
N ALA A 261 -3.56 -33.40 -7.02
CA ALA A 261 -3.78 -33.34 -5.57
C ALA A 261 -4.14 -31.92 -5.13
N ARG A 262 -3.54 -30.89 -5.75
CA ARG A 262 -3.85 -29.48 -5.50
C ARG A 262 -5.23 -29.07 -6.02
N GLN A 263 -5.75 -29.77 -7.04
CA GLN A 263 -7.09 -29.48 -7.57
C GLN A 263 -8.19 -29.67 -6.53
N GLU A 264 -8.13 -30.74 -5.74
CA GLU A 264 -9.09 -30.99 -4.64
C GLU A 264 -8.97 -29.90 -3.56
N TRP A 265 -7.74 -29.48 -3.25
CA TRP A 265 -7.48 -28.40 -2.31
C TRP A 265 -8.06 -27.06 -2.79
N MET A 266 -7.82 -26.72 -4.06
CA MET A 266 -8.38 -25.52 -4.70
C MET A 266 -9.91 -25.54 -4.69
N ALA A 267 -10.52 -26.68 -5.05
CA ALA A 267 -11.97 -26.85 -5.04
C ALA A 267 -12.57 -26.66 -3.64
N LYS A 268 -11.94 -27.24 -2.61
CA LYS A 268 -12.33 -27.04 -1.21
C LYS A 268 -12.31 -25.55 -0.82
N LEU A 269 -11.19 -24.89 -1.08
CA LEU A 269 -11.06 -23.46 -0.77
C LEU A 269 -12.08 -22.61 -1.54
N ARG A 270 -12.36 -22.95 -2.79
CA ARG A 270 -13.34 -22.23 -3.61
C ARG A 270 -14.75 -22.36 -3.03
N SER A 271 -15.15 -23.54 -2.57
CA SER A 271 -16.43 -23.74 -1.90
C SER A 271 -16.54 -22.90 -0.62
N VAL A 272 -15.48 -22.85 0.20
CA VAL A 272 -15.44 -22.01 1.41
C VAL A 272 -15.45 -20.52 1.07
N GLU A 273 -14.74 -20.10 0.02
CA GLU A 273 -14.72 -18.71 -0.48
C GLU A 273 -16.12 -18.26 -0.87
N GLN A 274 -16.84 -19.10 -1.62
CA GLN A 274 -18.20 -18.82 -2.05
C GLN A 274 -19.14 -18.69 -0.85
N ALA A 275 -19.14 -19.66 0.06
CA ALA A 275 -19.98 -19.63 1.26
C ALA A 275 -19.74 -18.41 2.12
N LYS A 276 -18.48 -17.97 2.26
CA LYS A 276 -18.13 -16.73 2.98
C LYS A 276 -18.61 -15.48 2.24
N THR A 277 -18.54 -15.47 0.93
CA THR A 277 -19.05 -14.36 0.11
C THR A 277 -20.55 -14.23 0.25
N GLU A 278 -21.29 -15.33 0.09
CA GLU A 278 -22.76 -15.37 0.26
C GLU A 278 -23.18 -14.87 1.64
N LYS A 279 -22.44 -15.24 2.69
CA LYS A 279 -22.71 -14.78 4.06
C LYS A 279 -22.53 -13.26 4.23
N LEU A 280 -21.64 -12.63 3.46
CA LEU A 280 -21.38 -11.18 3.52
C LEU A 280 -22.29 -10.37 2.61
N MET A 281 -22.88 -10.97 1.58
CA MET A 281 -23.72 -10.26 0.61
C MET A 281 -24.84 -9.43 1.25
N PRO A 282 -25.59 -9.92 2.26
CA PRO A 282 -26.62 -9.10 2.94
C PRO A 282 -26.07 -7.82 3.56
N LEU A 283 -24.80 -7.81 4.02
CA LEU A 283 -24.14 -6.63 4.56
C LEU A 283 -23.73 -5.65 3.45
N PHE A 284 -23.31 -6.17 2.29
CA PHE A 284 -22.88 -5.38 1.15
C PHE A 284 -24.04 -4.79 0.35
N THR A 285 -25.23 -5.41 0.39
CA THR A 285 -26.40 -5.00 -0.38
C THR A 285 -27.53 -4.40 0.47
N THR A 286 -27.26 -4.09 1.72
CA THR A 286 -28.26 -3.49 2.62
C THR A 286 -28.62 -2.06 2.20
N ASP A 287 -29.92 -1.74 2.28
CA ASP A 287 -30.44 -0.38 2.03
C ASP A 287 -30.78 0.36 3.34
N LYS A 288 -30.19 -0.06 4.47
CA LYS A 288 -30.44 0.57 5.76
C LYS A 288 -30.05 2.05 5.77
N SER A 289 -30.71 2.83 6.61
CA SER A 289 -30.38 4.21 6.94
C SER A 289 -30.04 4.31 8.45
N PRO A 290 -28.94 4.97 8.88
CA PRO A 290 -27.87 5.55 8.04
C PRO A 290 -27.15 4.49 7.18
N ILE A 291 -26.49 4.93 6.10
CA ILE A 291 -25.86 4.05 5.12
C ILE A 291 -24.77 3.19 5.76
N SER A 292 -24.74 1.88 5.47
CA SER A 292 -23.66 1.01 5.89
C SER A 292 -22.35 1.36 5.16
N PRO A 293 -21.20 1.53 5.85
CA PRO A 293 -19.92 1.71 5.21
C PRO A 293 -19.48 0.50 4.37
N TYR A 294 -20.03 -0.69 4.66
CA TYR A 294 -19.83 -1.88 3.84
C TYR A 294 -20.55 -1.79 2.50
N ARG A 295 -21.77 -1.19 2.50
CA ARG A 295 -22.52 -0.92 1.25
C ARG A 295 -21.73 0.07 0.39
N VAL A 296 -21.17 1.12 0.97
CA VAL A 296 -20.32 2.07 0.23
C VAL A 296 -19.14 1.34 -0.42
N ALA A 297 -18.39 0.54 0.34
CA ALA A 297 -17.25 -0.19 -0.20
C ALA A 297 -17.63 -1.18 -1.31
N TRP A 298 -18.82 -1.76 -1.25
CA TRP A 298 -19.34 -2.63 -2.31
C TRP A 298 -19.66 -1.85 -3.59
N GLU A 299 -20.37 -0.73 -3.47
CA GLU A 299 -20.68 0.12 -4.64
C GLU A 299 -19.41 0.67 -5.29
N LEU A 300 -18.40 1.00 -4.51
CA LEU A 300 -17.08 1.37 -5.03
C LEU A 300 -16.44 0.21 -5.81
N ASN A 301 -16.54 -1.03 -5.29
CA ASN A 301 -16.02 -2.19 -6.02
C ASN A 301 -16.70 -2.38 -7.37
N GLU A 302 -18.04 -2.26 -7.43
CA GLU A 302 -18.80 -2.40 -8.67
C GLU A 302 -18.48 -1.27 -9.67
N PHE A 303 -18.16 -0.08 -9.18
CA PHE A 303 -17.77 1.07 -9.99
C PHE A 303 -16.39 0.95 -10.63
N LEU A 304 -15.45 0.15 -10.07
CA LEU A 304 -14.09 0.02 -10.58
C LEU A 304 -14.04 -0.59 -11.99
N THR A 305 -13.15 -0.05 -12.80
CA THR A 305 -12.73 -0.60 -14.09
C THR A 305 -11.28 -1.08 -14.05
N GLU A 306 -10.75 -1.66 -15.12
CA GLU A 306 -9.32 -2.00 -15.23
C GLU A 306 -8.42 -0.76 -15.18
N ASP A 307 -8.95 0.39 -15.59
CA ASP A 307 -8.23 1.67 -15.62
C ASP A 307 -8.48 2.54 -14.37
N THR A 308 -9.17 2.02 -13.34
CA THR A 308 -9.39 2.77 -12.11
C THR A 308 -8.30 2.45 -11.08
N VAL A 309 -7.57 3.47 -10.61
CA VAL A 309 -6.70 3.38 -9.43
C VAL A 309 -7.55 3.67 -8.20
N TYR A 310 -7.66 2.67 -7.33
CA TYR A 310 -8.35 2.79 -6.05
C TYR A 310 -7.35 3.18 -4.95
N ILE A 311 -7.72 4.18 -4.16
CA ILE A 311 -6.96 4.65 -3.00
C ILE A 311 -7.89 4.62 -1.79
N GLY A 312 -7.49 3.94 -0.72
CA GLY A 312 -8.19 4.00 0.57
C GLY A 312 -7.39 4.86 1.55
N ASP A 313 -8.06 5.81 2.23
CA ASP A 313 -7.41 6.67 3.24
C ASP A 313 -8.29 6.81 4.47
N GLY A 314 -7.85 6.27 5.58
CA GLY A 314 -8.57 6.26 6.85
C GLY A 314 -8.27 5.00 7.65
N GLY A 315 -8.98 4.81 8.75
CA GLY A 315 -8.91 3.63 9.59
C GLY A 315 -9.91 2.56 9.17
N ASP A 316 -11.17 2.71 9.58
CA ASP A 316 -12.26 1.77 9.26
C ASP A 316 -12.49 1.66 7.75
N VAL A 317 -12.44 2.78 7.02
CA VAL A 317 -12.59 2.85 5.57
C VAL A 317 -11.66 1.88 4.85
N VAL A 318 -10.36 1.89 5.18
CA VAL A 318 -9.36 1.00 4.55
C VAL A 318 -9.63 -0.46 4.90
N THR A 319 -9.96 -0.74 6.15
CA THR A 319 -10.19 -2.12 6.62
C THR A 319 -11.48 -2.71 6.04
N ILE A 320 -12.55 -1.90 5.93
CA ILE A 320 -13.81 -2.28 5.30
C ILE A 320 -13.62 -2.46 3.80
N SER A 321 -12.93 -1.52 3.13
CA SER A 321 -12.60 -1.64 1.71
C SER A 321 -11.85 -2.93 1.39
N ALA A 322 -10.91 -3.32 2.26
CA ALA A 322 -10.18 -4.58 2.09
C ALA A 322 -11.07 -5.83 2.13
N GLN A 323 -12.35 -5.73 2.55
CA GLN A 323 -13.32 -6.82 2.49
C GLN A 323 -14.12 -6.87 1.19
N ALA A 324 -14.33 -5.73 0.54
CA ALA A 324 -15.21 -5.61 -0.63
C ALA A 324 -14.44 -5.30 -1.91
N VAL A 325 -13.52 -4.35 -1.85
CA VAL A 325 -12.83 -3.80 -3.04
C VAL A 325 -11.76 -4.74 -3.54
N GLN A 326 -11.85 -5.09 -4.81
CA GLN A 326 -10.90 -5.95 -5.53
C GLN A 326 -10.40 -5.22 -6.77
N PRO A 327 -9.17 -4.69 -6.75
CA PRO A 327 -8.59 -4.01 -7.91
C PRO A 327 -8.54 -4.94 -9.12
N ARG A 328 -8.75 -4.38 -10.33
CA ARG A 328 -8.83 -5.14 -11.57
C ARG A 328 -7.47 -5.35 -12.24
N SER A 329 -6.46 -4.55 -11.87
CA SER A 329 -5.12 -4.57 -12.47
C SER A 329 -4.03 -4.36 -11.42
N PRO A 330 -2.80 -4.86 -11.66
CA PRO A 330 -1.65 -4.61 -10.80
C PRO A 330 -1.38 -3.11 -10.63
N GLY A 331 -1.05 -2.69 -9.41
CA GLY A 331 -0.76 -1.28 -9.08
C GLY A 331 -1.98 -0.38 -8.89
N ASN A 332 -3.19 -0.91 -9.05
CA ASN A 332 -4.44 -0.16 -8.89
C ASN A 332 -4.97 -0.18 -7.44
N TRP A 333 -4.14 -0.52 -6.47
CA TRP A 333 -4.47 -0.42 -5.04
C TRP A 333 -3.42 0.38 -4.29
N MET A 334 -3.87 1.39 -3.53
CA MET A 334 -3.05 2.12 -2.58
C MET A 334 -3.78 2.28 -1.25
N ASP A 335 -3.02 2.25 -0.16
CA ASP A 335 -3.50 2.50 1.21
C ASP A 335 -2.36 3.08 2.07
N PRO A 336 -2.61 3.52 3.31
CA PRO A 336 -1.60 4.07 4.21
C PRO A 336 -0.44 3.13 4.55
N GLY A 337 -0.49 1.88 4.12
CA GLY A 337 0.56 0.89 4.32
C GLY A 337 0.80 0.54 5.79
N ALA A 338 2.03 0.11 6.10
CA ALA A 338 2.39 -0.37 7.42
C ALA A 338 2.58 0.74 8.47
N LEU A 339 2.72 1.99 8.07
CA LEU A 339 2.78 3.12 9.01
C LEU A 339 1.38 3.54 9.46
N GLY A 340 0.37 3.40 8.60
CA GLY A 340 -1.01 3.77 8.91
C GLY A 340 -1.23 5.28 9.03
N SER A 341 -0.45 6.10 8.32
CA SER A 341 -0.63 7.55 8.32
C SER A 341 -1.92 7.94 7.61
N LEU A 342 -2.79 8.71 8.27
CA LEU A 342 -3.97 9.30 7.64
C LEU A 342 -3.59 10.54 6.82
N GLY A 343 -4.44 10.91 5.86
CA GLY A 343 -4.25 12.07 4.98
C GLY A 343 -3.32 11.79 3.80
N VAL A 344 -3.00 10.53 3.50
CA VAL A 344 -2.18 10.18 2.34
C VAL A 344 -2.94 10.24 1.02
N GLY A 345 -4.27 10.16 1.07
CA GLY A 345 -5.13 9.95 -0.10
C GLY A 345 -5.00 11.04 -1.15
N THR A 346 -5.02 12.32 -0.75
CA THR A 346 -4.92 13.45 -1.69
C THR A 346 -3.57 13.48 -2.41
N GLY A 347 -2.47 13.26 -1.66
CA GLY A 347 -1.12 13.17 -2.25
C GLY A 347 -0.98 11.98 -3.19
N PHE A 348 -1.53 10.81 -2.82
CA PHE A 348 -1.53 9.63 -3.67
C PHE A 348 -2.40 9.83 -4.92
N ALA A 349 -3.56 10.48 -4.80
CA ALA A 349 -4.45 10.77 -5.94
C ALA A 349 -3.76 11.70 -6.93
N LEU A 350 -3.19 12.82 -6.45
CA LEU A 350 -2.42 13.75 -7.26
C LEU A 350 -1.28 13.04 -8.00
N ALA A 351 -0.44 12.32 -7.27
CA ALA A 351 0.71 11.61 -7.85
C ALA A 351 0.27 10.54 -8.87
N SER A 352 -0.77 9.76 -8.54
CA SER A 352 -1.29 8.72 -9.44
C SER A 352 -1.80 9.30 -10.76
N LYS A 353 -2.52 10.43 -10.71
CA LYS A 353 -3.04 11.08 -11.91
C LYS A 353 -1.95 11.70 -12.76
N LEU A 354 -0.92 12.27 -12.15
CA LEU A 354 0.24 12.80 -12.88
C LEU A 354 1.04 11.69 -13.58
N VAL A 355 1.23 10.55 -12.92
CA VAL A 355 1.96 9.40 -13.49
C VAL A 355 1.12 8.65 -14.52
N HIS A 356 -0.19 8.57 -14.31
CA HIS A 356 -1.15 7.86 -15.16
C HIS A 356 -2.28 8.79 -15.61
N PRO A 357 -2.01 9.75 -16.53
CA PRO A 357 -2.97 10.80 -16.88
C PRO A 357 -4.27 10.27 -17.49
N ASN A 358 -4.24 9.08 -18.09
CA ASN A 358 -5.41 8.46 -18.72
C ASN A 358 -6.22 7.58 -17.75
N LYS A 359 -5.70 7.25 -16.56
CA LYS A 359 -6.46 6.45 -15.58
C LYS A 359 -7.43 7.31 -14.79
N GLU A 360 -8.54 6.70 -14.41
CA GLU A 360 -9.44 7.25 -13.40
C GLU A 360 -8.84 7.04 -12.01
N ILE A 361 -8.90 8.06 -11.18
CA ILE A 361 -8.42 7.97 -9.79
C ILE A 361 -9.62 8.12 -8.86
N LEU A 362 -9.85 7.11 -8.05
CA LEU A 362 -10.91 7.05 -7.05
C LEU A 362 -10.29 6.93 -5.66
N CYS A 363 -10.51 7.92 -4.80
CA CYS A 363 -10.04 7.88 -3.43
C CYS A 363 -11.21 7.83 -2.46
N TYR A 364 -11.25 6.79 -1.60
CA TYR A 364 -12.23 6.64 -0.55
C TYR A 364 -11.61 7.03 0.80
N TYR A 365 -12.17 8.06 1.40
CA TYR A 365 -11.70 8.65 2.65
C TYR A 365 -12.64 8.39 3.81
N GLY A 366 -12.09 8.28 5.02
CA GLY A 366 -12.84 8.71 6.21
C GLY A 366 -12.88 10.25 6.28
N ASP A 367 -13.88 10.79 6.96
CA ASP A 367 -14.04 12.23 7.18
C ASP A 367 -12.82 12.88 7.84
N GLY A 368 -12.27 12.24 8.86
CA GLY A 368 -11.07 12.72 9.54
C GLY A 368 -9.83 12.71 8.64
N SER A 369 -9.63 11.69 7.81
CA SER A 369 -8.46 11.64 6.92
C SER A 369 -8.56 12.67 5.78
N PHE A 370 -9.74 12.86 5.21
CA PHE A 370 -9.96 13.91 4.21
C PHE A 370 -9.69 15.30 4.78
N GLY A 371 -10.20 15.59 5.99
CA GLY A 371 -9.98 16.86 6.65
C GLY A 371 -8.53 17.24 6.89
N MET A 372 -7.59 16.28 6.91
CA MET A 372 -6.17 16.53 7.13
C MET A 372 -5.47 17.16 5.92
N THR A 373 -5.87 16.80 4.69
CA THR A 373 -5.15 17.19 3.45
C THR A 373 -6.08 17.62 2.32
N ALA A 374 -7.34 17.91 2.60
CA ALA A 374 -8.34 18.27 1.60
C ALA A 374 -7.89 19.42 0.69
N PHE A 375 -7.22 20.43 1.24
CA PHE A 375 -6.78 21.60 0.47
C PHE A 375 -5.77 21.27 -0.63
N ASP A 376 -5.04 20.17 -0.57
CA ASP A 376 -4.17 19.72 -1.66
C ASP A 376 -4.96 19.29 -2.91
N MET A 377 -6.29 19.15 -2.82
CA MET A 377 -7.16 18.98 -4.00
C MET A 377 -7.13 20.22 -4.90
N GLU A 378 -6.94 21.43 -4.34
CA GLU A 378 -6.68 22.64 -5.13
C GLU A 378 -5.44 22.46 -5.99
N THR A 379 -4.36 21.96 -5.39
CA THR A 379 -3.13 21.64 -6.10
C THR A 379 -3.37 20.63 -7.21
N ALA A 380 -4.11 19.56 -6.92
CA ALA A 380 -4.47 18.55 -7.93
C ALA A 380 -5.24 19.19 -9.10
N ASN A 381 -6.23 20.04 -8.84
CA ASN A 381 -7.00 20.74 -9.87
C ASN A 381 -6.14 21.72 -10.68
N ARG A 382 -5.22 22.43 -10.03
CA ARG A 382 -4.30 23.39 -10.67
C ARG A 382 -3.28 22.71 -11.58
N PHE A 383 -2.84 21.49 -11.23
CA PHE A 383 -1.93 20.70 -12.04
C PHE A 383 -2.63 19.80 -13.09
N GLY A 384 -3.95 19.93 -13.26
CA GLY A 384 -4.70 19.12 -14.21
C GLY A 384 -4.73 17.63 -13.85
N ALA A 385 -4.71 17.35 -12.55
CA ALA A 385 -4.73 15.99 -12.01
C ALA A 385 -6.03 15.72 -11.21
N PRO A 386 -7.23 15.87 -11.82
CA PRO A 386 -8.50 15.70 -11.14
C PRO A 386 -8.74 14.25 -10.74
N TYR A 387 -9.50 14.06 -9.64
CA TYR A 387 -9.87 12.75 -9.15
C TYR A 387 -11.25 12.77 -8.47
N ILE A 388 -11.82 11.59 -8.22
CA ILE A 388 -13.07 11.43 -7.49
C ILE A 388 -12.73 11.12 -6.02
N ALA A 389 -13.11 12.01 -5.11
CA ALA A 389 -13.06 11.81 -3.68
C ALA A 389 -14.42 11.35 -3.16
N VAL A 390 -14.48 10.19 -2.54
CA VAL A 390 -15.66 9.67 -1.83
C VAL A 390 -15.36 9.70 -0.35
N ILE A 391 -16.22 10.29 0.46
CA ILE A 391 -16.02 10.46 1.88
C ILE A 391 -17.07 9.66 2.63
N GLY A 392 -16.65 8.64 3.39
CA GLY A 392 -17.49 7.94 4.35
C GLY A 392 -17.54 8.75 5.63
N ASN A 393 -18.53 9.63 5.73
CA ASN A 393 -18.67 10.61 6.80
C ASN A 393 -19.53 10.05 7.92
N ASN A 394 -18.94 9.81 9.08
CA ASN A 394 -19.63 9.42 10.32
C ASN A 394 -19.41 10.43 11.44
N SER A 395 -18.91 11.62 11.12
CA SER A 395 -18.67 12.75 12.03
C SER A 395 -17.69 12.42 13.17
N ALA A 396 -16.78 11.43 12.96
CA ALA A 396 -15.88 11.00 14.02
C ALA A 396 -14.62 10.28 13.52
N MET A 397 -13.55 10.36 14.31
CA MET A 397 -12.40 9.44 14.24
C MET A 397 -12.80 8.07 14.78
N ASN A 398 -13.72 7.39 14.10
CA ASN A 398 -14.57 6.34 14.65
C ASN A 398 -13.82 5.08 15.07
N GLN A 399 -12.75 4.69 14.35
CA GLN A 399 -11.92 3.55 14.75
C GLN A 399 -11.26 3.76 16.12
N ILE A 400 -10.80 4.97 16.42
CA ILE A 400 -10.18 5.32 17.69
C ILE A 400 -11.28 5.49 18.76
N ARG A 401 -12.37 6.18 18.43
CA ARG A 401 -13.54 6.39 19.27
C ARG A 401 -14.06 5.09 19.86
N PHE A 402 -14.25 4.08 19.02
CA PHE A 402 -14.74 2.77 19.48
C PHE A 402 -13.81 2.12 20.51
N GLY A 403 -12.48 2.18 20.27
CA GLY A 403 -11.49 1.67 21.21
C GLY A 403 -11.53 2.39 22.57
N GLN A 404 -11.75 3.70 22.55
CA GLN A 404 -11.89 4.51 23.78
C GLN A 404 -13.20 4.22 24.49
N ILE A 405 -14.34 4.13 23.79
CA ILE A 405 -15.64 3.75 24.38
C ILE A 405 -15.53 2.40 25.08
N THR A 406 -14.95 1.41 24.43
CA THR A 406 -14.77 0.07 24.99
C THR A 406 -13.95 0.07 26.28
N LYS A 407 -12.96 0.98 26.38
CA LYS A 407 -12.02 1.04 27.51
C LYS A 407 -12.47 1.99 28.63
N TYR A 408 -13.10 3.11 28.29
CA TYR A 408 -13.33 4.22 29.20
C TYR A 408 -14.80 4.62 29.34
N GLY A 409 -15.74 3.98 28.60
CA GLY A 409 -17.16 4.35 28.54
C GLY A 409 -17.45 5.44 27.49
N GLU A 410 -18.74 5.61 27.16
CA GLU A 410 -19.19 6.51 26.09
C GLU A 410 -18.80 7.96 26.36
N ASP A 411 -19.03 8.48 27.56
CA ASP A 411 -18.72 9.88 27.92
C ASP A 411 -17.27 10.28 27.67
N ARG A 412 -16.33 9.34 27.80
CA ARG A 412 -14.90 9.59 27.56
C ARG A 412 -14.45 9.17 26.16
N GLY A 413 -15.16 8.23 25.54
CA GLY A 413 -14.88 7.75 24.20
C GLY A 413 -15.01 8.84 23.13
N ASP A 414 -15.88 9.79 23.36
CA ASP A 414 -16.12 10.92 22.45
C ASP A 414 -15.06 12.02 22.54
N THR A 415 -14.30 12.07 23.64
CA THR A 415 -13.31 13.15 23.85
C THR A 415 -12.25 13.15 22.77
N GLY A 416 -12.19 14.22 21.97
CA GLY A 416 -11.23 14.42 20.88
C GLY A 416 -11.47 13.58 19.63
N ASN A 417 -12.57 12.81 19.57
CA ASN A 417 -12.89 11.93 18.45
C ASN A 417 -14.06 12.43 17.59
N LEU A 418 -14.96 13.24 18.13
CA LEU A 418 -16.06 13.82 17.36
C LEU A 418 -15.55 14.97 16.50
N LEU A 419 -15.97 14.99 15.22
CA LEU A 419 -15.56 15.98 14.22
C LEU A 419 -16.68 16.96 13.85
N GLY A 420 -17.91 16.67 14.20
CA GLY A 420 -19.08 17.43 13.78
C GLY A 420 -19.53 17.10 12.35
N ASP A 421 -20.71 17.60 12.00
CA ASP A 421 -21.36 17.32 10.73
C ASP A 421 -20.87 18.28 9.62
N VAL A 422 -19.79 17.93 8.98
CA VAL A 422 -19.18 18.75 7.91
C VAL A 422 -19.69 18.26 6.55
N PRO A 423 -20.38 19.12 5.76
CA PRO A 423 -20.83 18.77 4.41
C PRO A 423 -19.67 18.92 3.42
N PHE A 424 -18.81 17.91 3.34
CA PHE A 424 -17.59 17.96 2.52
C PHE A 424 -17.83 18.12 1.02
N SER A 425 -19.03 17.82 0.52
CA SER A 425 -19.42 18.10 -0.87
C SER A 425 -19.18 19.57 -1.26
N LYS A 426 -19.45 20.48 -0.34
CA LYS A 426 -19.25 21.94 -0.53
C LYS A 426 -17.79 22.30 -0.81
N PHE A 427 -16.85 21.48 -0.37
CA PHE A 427 -15.45 21.67 -0.67
C PHE A 427 -15.15 21.45 -2.17
N GLY A 428 -15.77 20.44 -2.79
CA GLY A 428 -15.67 20.22 -4.24
C GLY A 428 -16.21 21.39 -5.04
N GLU A 429 -17.39 21.90 -4.66
CA GLU A 429 -18.02 23.08 -5.28
C GLU A 429 -17.15 24.34 -5.12
N MET A 430 -16.59 24.57 -3.93
CA MET A 430 -15.70 25.70 -3.62
C MET A 430 -14.49 25.76 -4.54
N LEU A 431 -13.96 24.58 -4.93
CA LEU A 431 -12.81 24.47 -5.85
C LEU A 431 -13.20 24.48 -7.32
N GLY A 432 -14.47 24.78 -7.64
CA GLY A 432 -15.00 24.82 -9.01
C GLY A 432 -15.21 23.46 -9.66
N GLY A 433 -15.26 22.41 -8.85
CA GLY A 433 -15.57 21.05 -9.25
C GLY A 433 -17.00 20.63 -8.90
N TYR A 434 -17.20 19.33 -8.76
CA TYR A 434 -18.50 18.73 -8.42
C TYR A 434 -18.59 18.42 -6.93
N GLY A 435 -19.75 18.63 -6.32
CA GLY A 435 -20.03 18.26 -4.95
C GLY A 435 -21.42 17.66 -4.80
N GLU A 436 -21.56 16.51 -4.09
CA GLU A 436 -22.82 15.85 -3.84
C GLU A 436 -22.89 15.23 -2.45
N GLU A 437 -24.03 15.41 -1.77
CA GLU A 437 -24.37 14.75 -0.51
C GLU A 437 -25.22 13.51 -0.79
N VAL A 438 -24.85 12.37 -0.18
CA VAL A 438 -25.59 11.11 -0.31
C VAL A 438 -26.04 10.63 1.06
N THR A 439 -27.36 10.45 1.22
CA THR A 439 -27.99 9.97 2.47
C THR A 439 -28.75 8.65 2.31
N GLU A 440 -28.95 8.21 1.05
CA GLU A 440 -29.67 6.98 0.73
C GLU A 440 -28.76 6.02 -0.04
N ALA A 441 -28.74 4.75 0.33
CA ALA A 441 -27.87 3.74 -0.23
C ALA A 441 -28.05 3.56 -1.76
N GLY A 442 -29.27 3.66 -2.25
CA GLY A 442 -29.58 3.55 -3.68
C GLY A 442 -29.01 4.69 -4.55
N GLU A 443 -28.64 5.82 -3.95
CA GLU A 443 -28.06 6.98 -4.65
C GLU A 443 -26.53 6.89 -4.80
N ILE A 444 -25.85 5.94 -4.16
CA ILE A 444 -24.38 5.84 -4.22
C ILE A 444 -23.89 5.61 -5.66
N ALA A 445 -24.41 4.59 -6.36
CA ALA A 445 -23.99 4.28 -7.71
C ALA A 445 -24.34 5.42 -8.72
N PRO A 446 -25.55 6.02 -8.70
CA PRO A 446 -25.84 7.20 -9.50
C PRO A 446 -24.91 8.40 -9.21
N ALA A 447 -24.60 8.68 -7.94
CA ALA A 447 -23.71 9.77 -7.55
C ALA A 447 -22.27 9.55 -8.07
N LEU A 448 -21.75 8.34 -7.97
CA LEU A 448 -20.44 7.97 -8.53
C LEU A 448 -20.40 8.20 -10.06
N GLN A 449 -21.46 7.86 -10.77
CA GLN A 449 -21.54 8.08 -12.22
C GLN A 449 -21.59 9.57 -12.55
N ARG A 450 -22.39 10.38 -11.85
CA ARG A 450 -22.42 11.85 -12.01
C ARG A 450 -21.07 12.48 -11.72
N ALA A 451 -20.35 12.02 -10.69
CA ALA A 451 -19.00 12.50 -10.36
C ALA A 451 -18.00 12.18 -11.48
N ARG A 452 -18.07 10.97 -12.06
CA ARG A 452 -17.22 10.57 -13.21
C ARG A 452 -17.45 11.50 -14.40
N GLU A 453 -18.70 11.74 -14.77
CA GLU A 453 -19.09 12.63 -15.87
C GLU A 453 -18.65 14.08 -15.61
N ALA A 454 -18.81 14.56 -14.37
CA ALA A 454 -18.37 15.88 -13.98
C ALA A 454 -16.84 16.04 -14.07
N VAL A 455 -16.05 15.07 -13.58
CA VAL A 455 -14.58 15.09 -13.69
C VAL A 455 -14.16 15.09 -15.17
N GLN A 456 -14.79 14.27 -16.00
CA GLN A 456 -14.47 14.19 -17.43
C GLN A 456 -14.81 15.47 -18.19
N SER A 457 -15.94 16.10 -17.87
CA SER A 457 -16.40 17.30 -18.59
C SER A 457 -15.73 18.59 -18.11
N THR A 458 -15.41 18.70 -16.81
CA THR A 458 -14.88 19.93 -16.23
C THR A 458 -13.34 19.95 -16.08
N GLY A 459 -12.71 18.77 -16.04
CA GLY A 459 -11.30 18.64 -15.69
C GLY A 459 -10.99 19.03 -14.23
N LYS A 460 -12.01 19.03 -13.36
CA LYS A 460 -11.91 19.33 -11.93
C LYS A 460 -12.30 18.13 -11.10
N SER A 461 -11.76 18.01 -9.90
CA SER A 461 -12.08 16.94 -8.97
C SER A 461 -13.55 16.99 -8.49
N ALA A 462 -14.08 15.82 -8.15
CA ALA A 462 -15.40 15.67 -7.56
C ALA A 462 -15.31 15.22 -6.11
N VAL A 463 -16.24 15.67 -5.26
CA VAL A 463 -16.38 15.25 -3.85
C VAL A 463 -17.78 14.72 -3.61
N ILE A 464 -17.90 13.44 -3.29
CA ILE A 464 -19.14 12.80 -2.86
C ILE A 464 -19.04 12.58 -1.35
N ASN A 465 -19.88 13.25 -0.58
CA ASN A 465 -19.98 13.07 0.87
C ASN A 465 -21.13 12.11 1.19
N ILE A 466 -20.81 10.93 1.71
CA ILE A 466 -21.77 9.88 2.05
C ILE A 466 -21.89 9.79 3.56
N TRP A 467 -23.09 10.05 4.09
CA TRP A 467 -23.38 9.94 5.51
C TRP A 467 -23.54 8.48 5.91
N VAL A 468 -22.56 7.95 6.65
CA VAL A 468 -22.53 6.55 7.02
C VAL A 468 -22.83 6.32 8.51
N ASP A 469 -23.28 5.10 8.84
CA ASP A 469 -23.63 4.70 10.18
C ASP A 469 -22.39 4.75 11.12
N PRO A 470 -22.41 5.60 12.17
CA PRO A 470 -21.31 5.73 13.11
C PRO A 470 -21.20 4.53 14.07
N THR A 471 -22.14 3.59 14.05
CA THR A 471 -22.13 2.40 14.91
C THR A 471 -21.60 1.15 14.23
N GLU A 472 -21.32 1.21 12.92
CA GLU A 472 -20.68 0.11 12.18
C GLU A 472 -19.17 0.31 12.07
N TYR A 473 -18.44 -0.71 12.47
CA TYR A 473 -16.97 -0.69 12.56
C TYR A 473 -16.34 -1.77 11.70
N ALA A 474 -15.08 -1.57 11.34
CA ALA A 474 -14.29 -2.54 10.62
C ALA A 474 -14.10 -3.85 11.41
N PRO A 475 -13.96 -5.01 10.73
CA PRO A 475 -13.66 -6.28 11.39
C PRO A 475 -12.35 -6.19 12.17
N GLY A 476 -12.38 -6.63 13.42
CA GLY A 476 -11.21 -6.61 14.30
C GLY A 476 -11.10 -5.37 15.20
N THR A 477 -11.79 -4.28 14.91
CA THR A 477 -11.82 -3.09 15.76
C THR A 477 -12.35 -3.46 17.17
N LYS A 478 -13.41 -4.25 17.24
CA LYS A 478 -13.98 -4.76 18.51
C LYS A 478 -13.00 -5.62 19.33
N ALA A 479 -12.07 -6.31 18.68
CA ALA A 479 -11.10 -7.19 19.34
C ALA A 479 -9.79 -6.47 19.70
N GLN A 480 -9.62 -5.21 19.35
CA GLN A 480 -8.37 -4.43 19.51
C GLN A 480 -7.11 -5.17 19.04
N THR A 481 -7.26 -6.08 18.06
CA THR A 481 -6.18 -6.96 17.63
C THR A 481 -5.11 -6.26 16.80
N MET A 482 -5.37 -5.03 16.35
CA MET A 482 -4.37 -4.24 15.62
C MET A 482 -3.28 -3.65 16.51
N TYR A 483 -3.54 -3.50 17.82
CA TYR A 483 -2.64 -2.84 18.77
C TYR A 483 -2.25 -3.71 19.98
N LYS A 484 -2.50 -5.03 19.92
CA LYS A 484 -2.07 -5.97 20.96
C LYS A 484 -0.85 -6.76 20.52
#